data_2af0c2d2e53fe3b3c46a05146c3f4709
#
_entry.id   2af0c2d2e53fe3b3c46a05146c3f4709
#
_cell.length_a   1.000
_cell.length_b   1.000
_cell.length_c   1.000
_cell.angle_alpha   90.00
_cell.angle_beta   90.00
_cell.angle_gamma   90.00
#
_symmetry.space_group_name_H-M   'P 1'
#
loop_
_entity.id
_entity.type
_entity.pdbx_description
1 polymer ?
#
loop_
_entity_poly.entity_id
_entity_poly.type
_entity_poly.pdbx_seq_one_letter_code
_entity_poly.pdbx_strand_id
1 'polypeptide(L)'
;MTLTTIKRRGMMLVLSSPSGAGKTTLARRLLETDQNFTMSVSVTTRAKRATEVHGQDYYFISPAAFKAKVERGELLEHATVFGHSYGTPREPVEEALAQGLDVLFDIDWQGTQQLKQEAREDVVSIFILPPSRLELERRLRSRAQDTAEVVAQRMAKANDEISHWAEYDYVIVNDDIQAAETRIAFIVEAERYKRTRQTGLSEFVRGLTA
;
A
#
# COMPACT_ATOMS: atom_id res chain seq x y z
N MET A 1 27.21 -2.54 -22.39
CA MET A 1 27.65 -2.28 -21.01
C MET A 1 26.67 -2.99 -20.09
N THR A 2 27.13 -3.89 -19.24
CA THR A 2 26.29 -4.52 -18.23
C THR A 2 26.15 -3.54 -17.07
N LEU A 3 24.95 -3.14 -16.75
CA LEU A 3 24.70 -2.28 -15.59
C LEU A 3 25.04 -3.06 -14.30
N THR A 4 25.79 -2.43 -13.41
CA THR A 4 26.09 -3.01 -12.09
C THR A 4 24.83 -2.99 -11.24
N THR A 5 24.31 -4.17 -10.92
CA THR A 5 23.14 -4.30 -10.05
C THR A 5 23.60 -4.67 -8.65
N ILE A 6 23.35 -3.79 -7.68
CA ILE A 6 23.62 -4.05 -6.26
C ILE A 6 22.37 -4.67 -5.64
N LYS A 7 22.55 -5.78 -4.90
CA LYS A 7 21.47 -6.42 -4.16
C LYS A 7 20.85 -5.43 -3.19
N ARG A 8 19.52 -5.35 -3.17
CA ARG A 8 18.74 -4.50 -2.25
C ARG A 8 17.68 -5.31 -1.50
N ARG A 9 17.25 -4.79 -0.38
CA ARG A 9 16.00 -5.16 0.28
C ARG A 9 14.85 -4.38 -0.38
N GLY A 10 13.71 -5.00 -0.57
CA GLY A 10 12.49 -4.34 -1.02
C GLY A 10 11.93 -3.35 0.01
N MET A 11 10.83 -2.69 -0.34
CA MET A 11 10.09 -1.80 0.55
C MET A 11 8.60 -2.14 0.56
N MET A 12 7.92 -1.77 1.65
CA MET A 12 6.48 -1.74 1.76
C MET A 12 5.99 -0.38 1.30
N LEU A 13 5.45 -0.30 0.08
CA LEU A 13 4.85 0.94 -0.43
C LEU A 13 3.37 0.99 -0.05
N VAL A 14 3.01 1.94 0.78
CA VAL A 14 1.62 2.19 1.15
C VAL A 14 1.07 3.34 0.32
N LEU A 15 -0.02 3.09 -0.39
CA LEU A 15 -0.82 4.12 -1.01
C LEU A 15 -2.13 4.29 -0.22
N SER A 16 -2.37 5.49 0.30
CA SER A 16 -3.62 5.84 0.97
C SER A 16 -4.23 7.08 0.36
N SER A 17 -5.53 7.19 0.44
CA SER A 17 -6.27 8.33 -0.10
C SER A 17 -7.70 8.35 0.37
N PRO A 18 -8.39 9.47 0.33
CA PRO A 18 -9.84 9.47 0.43
C PRO A 18 -10.46 8.73 -0.77
N SER A 19 -11.63 8.13 -0.53
CA SER A 19 -12.40 7.49 -1.60
C SER A 19 -12.63 8.47 -2.75
N GLY A 20 -12.34 8.06 -4.00
CA GLY A 20 -12.48 8.94 -5.18
C GLY A 20 -11.21 9.69 -5.61
N ALA A 21 -10.13 9.67 -4.84
CA ALA A 21 -8.89 10.36 -5.20
C ALA A 21 -8.05 9.66 -6.29
N GLY A 22 -8.38 8.40 -6.65
CA GLY A 22 -7.71 7.69 -7.75
C GLY A 22 -6.69 6.63 -7.34
N LYS A 23 -6.60 6.29 -6.05
CA LYS A 23 -5.67 5.29 -5.50
C LYS A 23 -5.64 3.97 -6.28
N THR A 24 -6.79 3.32 -6.43
CA THR A 24 -6.89 2.01 -7.12
C THR A 24 -6.37 2.05 -8.55
N THR A 25 -6.58 3.16 -9.26
CA THR A 25 -6.06 3.34 -10.62
C THR A 25 -4.53 3.44 -10.62
N LEU A 26 -3.97 4.24 -9.72
CA LEU A 26 -2.52 4.41 -9.56
C LEU A 26 -1.86 3.11 -9.09
N ALA A 27 -2.44 2.41 -8.11
CA ALA A 27 -1.95 1.12 -7.63
C ALA A 27 -1.89 0.07 -8.75
N ARG A 28 -2.96 -0.05 -9.54
CA ARG A 28 -3.01 -0.98 -10.67
C ARG A 28 -1.95 -0.65 -11.72
N ARG A 29 -1.82 0.63 -12.12
CA ARG A 29 -0.82 1.05 -13.10
C ARG A 29 0.60 0.79 -12.62
N LEU A 30 0.89 1.02 -11.35
CA LEU A 30 2.20 0.71 -10.78
C LEU A 30 2.53 -0.78 -10.91
N LEU A 31 1.58 -1.67 -10.58
CA LEU A 31 1.75 -3.12 -10.72
C LEU A 31 1.88 -3.57 -12.18
N GLU A 32 1.23 -2.88 -13.12
CA GLU A 32 1.32 -3.16 -14.55
C GLU A 32 2.64 -2.69 -15.17
N THR A 33 3.22 -1.61 -14.68
CA THR A 33 4.39 -0.97 -15.28
C THR A 33 5.71 -1.33 -14.62
N ASP A 34 5.71 -1.77 -13.37
CA ASP A 34 6.92 -2.12 -12.62
C ASP A 34 6.85 -3.55 -12.07
N GLN A 35 7.56 -4.47 -12.72
CA GLN A 35 7.59 -5.90 -12.37
C GLN A 35 8.30 -6.20 -11.04
N ASN A 36 8.96 -5.21 -10.41
CA ASN A 36 9.53 -5.38 -9.08
C ASN A 36 8.50 -5.23 -7.97
N PHE A 37 7.26 -4.89 -8.30
CA PHE A 37 6.16 -4.84 -7.33
C PHE A 37 5.34 -6.11 -7.31
N THR A 38 4.92 -6.49 -6.10
CA THR A 38 3.84 -7.45 -5.86
C THR A 38 2.79 -6.81 -4.94
N MET A 39 1.54 -7.30 -5.01
CA MET A 39 0.47 -6.84 -4.13
C MET A 39 0.48 -7.60 -2.81
N SER A 40 0.27 -6.92 -1.69
CA SER A 40 0.02 -7.62 -0.42
C SER A 40 -1.33 -8.35 -0.48
N VAL A 41 -1.34 -9.63 -0.08
CA VAL A 41 -2.57 -10.43 -0.01
C VAL A 41 -2.96 -10.60 1.45
N SER A 42 -4.06 -9.97 1.86
CA SER A 42 -4.53 -10.01 3.25
C SER A 42 -5.25 -11.33 3.57
N VAL A 43 -5.20 -11.74 4.85
CA VAL A 43 -6.12 -12.72 5.41
C VAL A 43 -7.45 -12.05 5.77
N THR A 44 -8.56 -12.78 5.65
CA THR A 44 -9.87 -12.28 6.09
C THR A 44 -10.76 -13.39 6.65
N THR A 45 -11.62 -13.01 7.60
CA THR A 45 -12.66 -13.89 8.15
C THR A 45 -13.99 -13.80 7.40
N ARG A 46 -14.07 -12.90 6.40
CA ARG A 46 -15.23 -12.79 5.52
C ARG A 46 -15.34 -14.03 4.62
N ALA A 47 -16.56 -14.47 4.38
CA ALA A 47 -16.80 -15.53 3.41
C ALA A 47 -16.33 -15.12 1.99
N LYS A 48 -15.75 -16.07 1.27
CA LYS A 48 -15.30 -15.91 -0.11
C LYS A 48 -16.49 -15.66 -1.03
N ARG A 49 -16.40 -14.66 -1.92
CA ARG A 49 -17.36 -14.44 -3.01
C ARG A 49 -17.08 -15.38 -4.18
N ALA A 50 -18.07 -15.56 -5.04
CA ALA A 50 -17.99 -16.52 -6.16
C ALA A 50 -16.83 -16.24 -7.15
N THR A 51 -16.51 -14.97 -7.35
CA THR A 51 -15.46 -14.53 -8.31
C THR A 51 -14.07 -14.42 -7.68
N GLU A 52 -13.94 -14.51 -6.36
CA GLU A 52 -12.67 -14.35 -5.67
C GLU A 52 -11.87 -15.66 -5.63
N VAL A 53 -10.55 -15.58 -5.61
CA VAL A 53 -9.63 -16.71 -5.57
C VAL A 53 -8.83 -16.67 -4.28
N HIS A 54 -8.86 -17.79 -3.52
CA HIS A 54 -8.06 -17.92 -2.30
C HIS A 54 -6.56 -17.85 -2.62
N GLY A 55 -5.84 -17.03 -1.88
CA GLY A 55 -4.39 -16.81 -2.09
C GLY A 55 -4.04 -15.77 -3.17
N GLN A 56 -5.05 -15.24 -3.88
CA GLN A 56 -4.86 -14.14 -4.84
C GLN A 56 -5.58 -12.87 -4.38
N ASP A 57 -6.90 -12.95 -4.13
CA ASP A 57 -7.65 -11.81 -3.62
C ASP A 57 -7.51 -11.68 -2.11
N TYR A 58 -7.68 -12.80 -1.41
CA TYR A 58 -7.52 -12.94 0.05
C TYR A 58 -7.15 -14.37 0.42
N TYR A 59 -6.51 -14.53 1.58
CA TYR A 59 -6.51 -15.80 2.31
C TYR A 59 -7.75 -15.85 3.20
N PHE A 60 -8.77 -16.62 2.80
CA PHE A 60 -10.01 -16.79 3.56
C PHE A 60 -9.78 -17.79 4.69
N ILE A 61 -9.90 -17.34 5.95
CA ILE A 61 -9.61 -18.15 7.14
C ILE A 61 -10.75 -18.04 8.18
N SER A 62 -10.80 -18.96 9.12
CA SER A 62 -11.78 -18.91 10.20
C SER A 62 -11.46 -17.79 11.22
N PRO A 63 -12.46 -17.27 11.95
CA PRO A 63 -12.21 -16.32 13.05
C PRO A 63 -11.24 -16.85 14.10
N ALA A 64 -11.27 -18.15 14.43
CA ALA A 64 -10.34 -18.76 15.36
C ALA A 64 -8.90 -18.75 14.83
N ALA A 65 -8.69 -19.08 13.54
CA ALA A 65 -7.39 -19.02 12.91
C ALA A 65 -6.85 -17.57 12.83
N PHE A 66 -7.72 -16.59 12.55
CA PHE A 66 -7.35 -15.19 12.56
C PHE A 66 -6.87 -14.73 13.95
N LYS A 67 -7.65 -15.02 14.98
CA LYS A 67 -7.31 -14.70 16.37
C LYS A 67 -5.95 -15.30 16.77
N ALA A 68 -5.72 -16.56 16.43
CA ALA A 68 -4.44 -17.23 16.70
C ALA A 68 -3.26 -16.53 15.98
N LYS A 69 -3.45 -16.02 14.74
CA LYS A 69 -2.41 -15.25 14.04
C LYS A 69 -2.10 -13.92 14.73
N VAL A 70 -3.12 -13.19 15.20
CA VAL A 70 -2.94 -11.96 15.98
C VAL A 70 -2.16 -12.25 17.26
N GLU A 71 -2.56 -13.27 18.03
CA GLU A 71 -1.91 -13.65 19.30
C GLU A 71 -0.42 -14.06 19.12
N ARG A 72 -0.07 -14.63 17.96
CA ARG A 72 1.33 -15.00 17.64
C ARG A 72 2.13 -13.87 16.95
N GLY A 73 1.55 -12.70 16.73
CA GLY A 73 2.23 -11.60 16.04
C GLY A 73 2.55 -11.88 14.56
N GLU A 74 1.78 -12.76 13.91
CA GLU A 74 1.99 -13.16 12.52
C GLU A 74 1.41 -12.16 11.51
N LEU A 75 0.76 -11.08 11.96
CA LEU A 75 0.20 -10.04 11.13
C LEU A 75 0.98 -8.73 11.31
N LEU A 76 1.24 -8.04 10.21
CA LEU A 76 1.88 -6.71 10.18
C LEU A 76 0.90 -5.61 10.59
N GLU A 77 -0.35 -5.73 10.16
CA GLU A 77 -1.48 -4.87 10.53
C GLU A 77 -2.75 -5.70 10.53
N HIS A 78 -3.74 -5.27 11.27
CA HIS A 78 -5.08 -5.88 11.23
C HIS A 78 -6.16 -4.90 11.67
N ALA A 79 -7.37 -5.08 11.12
CA ALA A 79 -8.55 -4.30 11.46
C ALA A 79 -9.81 -5.13 11.38
N THR A 80 -10.88 -4.67 12.05
CA THR A 80 -12.23 -5.22 11.90
C THR A 80 -13.12 -4.21 11.19
N VAL A 81 -13.67 -4.60 10.06
CA VAL A 81 -14.51 -3.78 9.20
C VAL A 81 -15.81 -4.51 8.93
N PHE A 82 -16.94 -3.89 9.28
CA PHE A 82 -18.28 -4.49 9.11
C PHE A 82 -18.42 -5.91 9.70
N GLY A 83 -17.82 -6.15 10.88
CA GLY A 83 -17.90 -7.43 11.57
C GLY A 83 -16.98 -8.54 11.03
N HIS A 84 -16.14 -8.24 10.04
CA HIS A 84 -15.13 -9.13 9.52
C HIS A 84 -13.73 -8.60 9.80
N SER A 85 -12.81 -9.51 10.12
CA SER A 85 -11.42 -9.17 10.37
C SER A 85 -10.61 -9.28 9.08
N TYR A 86 -9.65 -8.37 8.92
CA TYR A 86 -8.69 -8.31 7.83
C TYR A 86 -7.30 -8.07 8.42
N GLY A 87 -6.26 -8.59 7.79
CA GLY A 87 -4.89 -8.32 8.22
C GLY A 87 -3.89 -8.84 7.21
N THR A 88 -2.69 -8.30 7.22
CA THR A 88 -1.63 -8.67 6.28
C THR A 88 -0.65 -9.63 6.96
N PRO A 89 -0.47 -10.86 6.43
CA PRO A 89 0.53 -11.81 6.94
C PRO A 89 1.95 -11.25 6.82
N ARG A 90 2.75 -11.39 7.88
CA ARG A 90 4.13 -10.91 7.94
C ARG A 90 5.06 -11.71 7.02
N GLU A 91 5.00 -13.04 7.09
CA GLU A 91 5.95 -13.94 6.43
C GLU A 91 6.04 -13.73 4.91
N PRO A 92 4.95 -13.73 4.11
CA PRO A 92 5.04 -13.52 2.66
C PRO A 92 5.59 -12.14 2.28
N VAL A 93 5.31 -11.12 3.10
CA VAL A 93 5.85 -9.77 2.88
C VAL A 93 7.36 -9.76 3.12
N GLU A 94 7.82 -10.30 4.25
CA GLU A 94 9.25 -10.38 4.57
C GLU A 94 10.04 -11.18 3.54
N GLU A 95 9.48 -12.28 3.02
CA GLU A 95 10.09 -13.07 1.95
C GLU A 95 10.25 -12.25 0.67
N ALA A 96 9.21 -11.50 0.26
CA ALA A 96 9.28 -10.64 -0.91
C ALA A 96 10.33 -9.53 -0.74
N LEU A 97 10.37 -8.86 0.42
CA LEU A 97 11.36 -7.82 0.71
C LEU A 97 12.79 -8.38 0.68
N ALA A 98 13.02 -9.57 1.23
CA ALA A 98 14.32 -10.23 1.24
C ALA A 98 14.82 -10.59 -0.18
N GLN A 99 13.89 -10.87 -1.09
CA GLN A 99 14.16 -11.11 -2.51
C GLN A 99 14.40 -9.81 -3.31
N GLY A 100 14.23 -8.64 -2.68
CA GLY A 100 14.36 -7.34 -3.34
C GLY A 100 13.08 -6.89 -4.07
N LEU A 101 11.96 -7.58 -3.88
CA LEU A 101 10.66 -7.16 -4.39
C LEU A 101 10.03 -6.12 -3.46
N ASP A 102 9.39 -5.13 -4.04
CA ASP A 102 8.60 -4.14 -3.32
C ASP A 102 7.16 -4.66 -3.16
N VAL A 103 6.57 -4.45 -2.00
CA VAL A 103 5.21 -4.90 -1.72
C VAL A 103 4.28 -3.70 -1.63
N LEU A 104 3.26 -3.66 -2.48
CA LEU A 104 2.25 -2.60 -2.50
C LEU A 104 1.11 -2.92 -1.54
N PHE A 105 0.77 -1.95 -0.70
CA PHE A 105 -0.33 -2.02 0.26
C PHE A 105 -1.44 -1.03 -0.13
N ASP A 106 -2.65 -1.54 -0.26
CA ASP A 106 -3.90 -0.76 -0.44
C ASP A 106 -4.68 -0.77 0.88
N ILE A 107 -4.19 -0.04 1.87
CA ILE A 107 -4.76 0.04 3.23
C ILE A 107 -5.12 1.48 3.59
N ASP A 108 -5.90 1.64 4.66
CA ASP A 108 -6.25 2.96 5.19
C ASP A 108 -5.17 3.51 6.14
N TRP A 109 -5.45 4.68 6.72
CA TRP A 109 -4.51 5.34 7.63
C TRP A 109 -4.26 4.51 8.92
N GLN A 110 -5.26 3.76 9.43
CA GLN A 110 -5.09 2.93 10.63
C GLN A 110 -4.11 1.79 10.38
N GLY A 111 -4.26 1.07 9.26
CA GLY A 111 -3.32 0.04 8.84
C GLY A 111 -1.93 0.61 8.56
N THR A 112 -1.85 1.82 7.99
CA THR A 112 -0.57 2.51 7.75
C THR A 112 0.16 2.82 9.06
N GLN A 113 -0.56 3.29 10.09
CA GLN A 113 0.03 3.54 11.42
C GLN A 113 0.58 2.25 12.04
N GLN A 114 -0.19 1.15 11.98
CA GLN A 114 0.27 -0.15 12.49
C GLN A 114 1.52 -0.63 11.75
N LEU A 115 1.55 -0.56 10.42
CA LEU A 115 2.74 -0.90 9.63
C LEU A 115 3.96 -0.07 10.04
N LYS A 116 3.78 1.24 10.25
CA LYS A 116 4.87 2.12 10.70
C LYS A 116 5.35 1.81 12.11
N GLN A 117 4.49 1.31 12.98
CA GLN A 117 4.89 0.85 14.32
C GLN A 117 5.70 -0.44 14.26
N GLU A 118 5.31 -1.37 13.38
CA GLU A 118 5.90 -2.70 13.28
C GLU A 118 7.18 -2.75 12.42
N ALA A 119 7.29 -1.94 11.37
CA ALA A 119 8.33 -2.06 10.36
C ALA A 119 8.72 -0.70 9.72
N ARG A 120 8.91 0.35 10.54
CA ARG A 120 9.12 1.74 10.09
C ARG A 120 10.17 1.91 9.00
N GLU A 121 11.28 1.17 9.07
CA GLU A 121 12.40 1.30 8.14
C GLU A 121 12.07 0.76 6.73
N ASP A 122 11.20 -0.22 6.64
CA ASP A 122 10.76 -0.80 5.38
C ASP A 122 9.58 -0.06 4.74
N VAL A 123 8.83 0.73 5.53
CA VAL A 123 7.62 1.42 5.05
C VAL A 123 7.96 2.74 4.36
N VAL A 124 7.37 2.91 3.17
CA VAL A 124 7.27 4.18 2.42
C VAL A 124 5.79 4.46 2.22
N SER A 125 5.30 5.57 2.73
CA SER A 125 3.87 5.89 2.68
C SER A 125 3.60 7.14 1.86
N ILE A 126 2.67 7.03 0.90
CA ILE A 126 2.25 8.12 0.01
C ILE A 126 0.76 8.37 0.22
N PHE A 127 0.40 9.60 0.55
CA PHE A 127 -0.98 10.04 0.60
C PHE A 127 -1.37 10.73 -0.71
N ILE A 128 -2.47 10.28 -1.33
CA ILE A 128 -2.95 10.82 -2.60
C ILE A 128 -4.14 11.73 -2.33
N LEU A 129 -3.99 13.01 -2.62
CA LEU A 129 -5.03 14.02 -2.50
C LEU A 129 -5.75 14.24 -3.84
N PRO A 130 -7.05 14.51 -3.85
CA PRO A 130 -7.74 15.06 -5.02
C PRO A 130 -7.29 16.51 -5.24
N PRO A 131 -7.43 17.06 -6.47
CA PRO A 131 -7.02 18.44 -6.75
C PRO A 131 -7.91 19.50 -6.09
N SER A 132 -9.14 19.14 -5.76
CA SER A 132 -10.08 20.00 -5.03
C SER A 132 -11.22 19.19 -4.42
N ARG A 133 -11.90 19.78 -3.42
CA ARG A 133 -13.11 19.21 -2.83
C ARG A 133 -14.23 19.04 -3.87
N LEU A 134 -14.38 20.00 -4.77
CA LEU A 134 -15.39 19.95 -5.83
C LEU A 134 -15.14 18.78 -6.78
N GLU A 135 -13.89 18.56 -7.17
CA GLU A 135 -13.53 17.45 -8.05
C GLU A 135 -13.71 16.09 -7.33
N LEU A 136 -13.39 16.00 -6.05
CA LEU A 136 -13.65 14.80 -5.26
C LEU A 136 -15.15 14.47 -5.23
N GLU A 137 -15.99 15.46 -4.93
CA GLU A 137 -17.44 15.29 -4.92
C GLU A 137 -17.97 14.85 -6.31
N ARG A 138 -17.46 15.46 -7.38
CA ARG A 138 -17.80 15.07 -8.76
C ARG A 138 -17.43 13.60 -9.03
N ARG A 139 -16.23 13.17 -8.63
CA ARG A 139 -15.77 11.79 -8.82
C ARG A 139 -16.57 10.79 -7.98
N LEU A 140 -16.98 11.15 -6.77
CA LEU A 140 -17.85 10.32 -5.95
C LEU A 140 -19.24 10.15 -6.55
N ARG A 141 -19.83 11.23 -7.07
CA ARG A 141 -21.13 11.19 -7.75
C ARG A 141 -21.11 10.37 -9.04
N SER A 142 -20.01 10.40 -9.79
CA SER A 142 -19.91 9.71 -11.09
C SER A 142 -19.73 8.19 -10.98
N ARG A 143 -19.25 7.66 -9.83
CA ARG A 143 -18.94 6.24 -9.65
C ARG A 143 -20.14 5.35 -9.33
N ALA A 144 -21.20 5.93 -8.83
CA ALA A 144 -22.38 5.18 -8.45
C ALA A 144 -23.61 6.05 -8.72
N GLN A 145 -24.74 5.43 -8.96
CA GLN A 145 -26.09 6.08 -8.92
C GLN A 145 -26.46 6.36 -7.46
N ASP A 146 -25.53 6.99 -6.70
CA ASP A 146 -25.67 7.21 -5.26
C ASP A 146 -26.65 8.37 -5.00
N THR A 147 -27.44 8.23 -3.96
CA THR A 147 -28.29 9.34 -3.48
C THR A 147 -27.43 10.46 -2.88
N ALA A 148 -28.00 11.65 -2.74
CA ALA A 148 -27.32 12.79 -2.14
C ALA A 148 -26.82 12.50 -0.71
N GLU A 149 -27.55 11.70 0.05
CA GLU A 149 -27.21 11.28 1.41
C GLU A 149 -25.97 10.39 1.43
N VAL A 150 -25.87 9.43 0.50
CA VAL A 150 -24.70 8.55 0.37
C VAL A 150 -23.46 9.35 -0.03
N VAL A 151 -23.61 10.29 -0.95
CA VAL A 151 -22.51 11.22 -1.33
C VAL A 151 -22.07 12.05 -0.12
N ALA A 152 -22.98 12.59 0.67
CA ALA A 152 -22.67 13.36 1.88
C ALA A 152 -21.91 12.52 2.92
N GLN A 153 -22.32 11.27 3.15
CA GLN A 153 -21.62 10.35 4.07
C GLN A 153 -20.20 10.04 3.56
N ARG A 154 -20.02 9.79 2.27
CA ARG A 154 -18.69 9.56 1.67
C ARG A 154 -17.80 10.80 1.75
N MET A 155 -18.36 11.99 1.57
CA MET A 155 -17.63 13.24 1.73
C MET A 155 -17.20 13.48 3.18
N ALA A 156 -18.06 13.14 4.16
CA ALA A 156 -17.70 13.21 5.58
C ALA A 156 -16.54 12.27 5.90
N LYS A 157 -16.62 10.99 5.44
CA LYS A 157 -15.53 10.03 5.58
C LYS A 157 -14.25 10.50 4.89
N ALA A 158 -14.34 11.08 3.71
CA ALA A 158 -13.19 11.62 2.99
C ALA A 158 -12.49 12.75 3.76
N ASN A 159 -13.24 13.60 4.47
CA ASN A 159 -12.65 14.64 5.32
C ASN A 159 -11.84 14.03 6.49
N ASP A 160 -12.37 12.97 7.11
CA ASP A 160 -11.66 12.22 8.15
C ASP A 160 -10.38 11.59 7.59
N GLU A 161 -10.46 10.87 6.47
CA GLU A 161 -9.30 10.28 5.80
C GLU A 161 -8.25 11.34 5.43
N ILE A 162 -8.66 12.50 4.91
CA ILE A 162 -7.77 13.61 4.56
C ILE A 162 -7.05 14.18 5.79
N SER A 163 -7.67 14.22 6.96
CA SER A 163 -7.03 14.80 8.16
C SER A 163 -5.72 14.11 8.56
N HIS A 164 -5.51 12.88 8.13
CA HIS A 164 -4.31 12.07 8.39
C HIS A 164 -3.15 12.28 7.40
N TRP A 165 -3.27 13.19 6.44
CA TRP A 165 -2.24 13.42 5.40
C TRP A 165 -0.83 13.69 5.95
N ALA A 166 -0.73 14.38 7.09
CA ALA A 166 0.55 14.74 7.71
C ALA A 166 1.31 13.54 8.32
N GLU A 167 0.69 12.39 8.44
CA GLU A 167 1.30 11.15 8.96
C GLU A 167 2.06 10.37 7.88
N TYR A 168 1.98 10.80 6.61
CA TYR A 168 2.61 10.14 5.48
C TYR A 168 3.96 10.76 5.13
N ASP A 169 4.83 9.94 4.55
CA ASP A 169 6.18 10.38 4.17
C ASP A 169 6.13 11.29 2.93
N TYR A 170 5.15 11.07 2.05
CA TYR A 170 4.94 11.84 0.82
C TYR A 170 3.47 12.14 0.62
N VAL A 171 3.19 13.29 -0.02
CA VAL A 171 1.84 13.69 -0.41
C VAL A 171 1.83 14.07 -1.89
N ILE A 172 0.91 13.49 -2.66
CA ILE A 172 0.76 13.75 -4.10
C ILE A 172 -0.66 14.26 -4.36
N VAL A 173 -0.77 15.37 -5.08
CA VAL A 173 -2.05 15.83 -5.63
C VAL A 173 -2.28 15.14 -6.98
N ASN A 174 -3.38 14.39 -7.10
CA ASN A 174 -3.80 13.72 -8.34
C ASN A 174 -4.71 14.62 -9.16
N ASP A 175 -4.11 15.63 -9.74
CA ASP A 175 -4.70 16.55 -10.73
C ASP A 175 -4.73 15.92 -12.13
N ASP A 176 -3.66 15.23 -12.49
CA ASP A 176 -3.52 14.41 -13.70
C ASP A 176 -2.96 13.04 -13.33
N ILE A 177 -3.57 11.98 -13.85
CA ILE A 177 -3.23 10.61 -13.48
C ILE A 177 -1.82 10.19 -13.94
N GLN A 178 -1.37 10.68 -15.11
CA GLN A 178 -0.04 10.35 -15.64
C GLN A 178 1.04 11.11 -14.88
N ALA A 179 0.79 12.38 -14.55
CA ALA A 179 1.69 13.17 -13.72
C ALA A 179 1.80 12.57 -12.29
N ALA A 180 0.69 12.11 -11.71
CA ALA A 180 0.70 11.45 -10.41
C ALA A 180 1.48 10.12 -10.44
N GLU A 181 1.29 9.29 -11.47
CA GLU A 181 2.05 8.07 -11.71
C GLU A 181 3.55 8.34 -11.81
N THR A 182 3.95 9.35 -12.59
CA THR A 182 5.35 9.77 -12.73
C THR A 182 5.95 10.21 -11.39
N ARG A 183 5.21 10.97 -10.57
CA ARG A 183 5.66 11.39 -9.23
C ARG A 183 5.87 10.19 -8.30
N ILE A 184 4.95 9.19 -8.34
CA ILE A 184 5.11 7.95 -7.59
C ILE A 184 6.37 7.20 -8.05
N ALA A 185 6.59 7.06 -9.36
CA ALA A 185 7.76 6.39 -9.90
C ALA A 185 9.08 7.05 -9.45
N PHE A 186 9.15 8.38 -9.40
CA PHE A 186 10.32 9.10 -8.88
C PHE A 186 10.56 8.83 -7.40
N ILE A 187 9.52 8.81 -6.58
CA ILE A 187 9.62 8.49 -5.15
C ILE A 187 10.13 7.05 -4.99
N VAL A 188 9.52 6.10 -5.68
CA VAL A 188 9.89 4.68 -5.65
C VAL A 188 11.35 4.49 -6.01
N GLU A 189 11.80 5.12 -7.10
CA GLU A 189 13.19 5.00 -7.56
C GLU A 189 14.16 5.61 -6.54
N ALA A 190 13.88 6.80 -6.00
CA ALA A 190 14.69 7.41 -4.96
C ALA A 190 14.78 6.54 -3.69
N GLU A 191 13.67 5.95 -3.28
CA GLU A 191 13.61 5.07 -2.12
C GLU A 191 14.41 3.78 -2.30
N ARG A 192 14.44 3.22 -3.51
CA ARG A 192 15.26 2.04 -3.86
C ARG A 192 16.76 2.32 -3.74
N TYR A 193 17.19 3.56 -4.01
CA TYR A 193 18.60 3.97 -3.89
C TYR A 193 19.03 4.38 -2.49
N LYS A 194 18.16 4.40 -1.52
CA LYS A 194 18.56 4.63 -0.13
C LYS A 194 19.64 3.63 0.28
N ARG A 195 20.76 4.12 0.81
CA ARG A 195 21.90 3.31 1.25
C ARG A 195 21.47 2.16 2.18
N THR A 196 20.52 2.41 3.06
CA THR A 196 20.02 1.41 4.02
C THR A 196 19.30 0.22 3.36
N ARG A 197 18.74 0.41 2.16
CA ARG A 197 18.10 -0.67 1.40
C ARG A 197 19.09 -1.48 0.56
N GLN A 198 20.26 -0.91 0.22
CA GLN A 198 21.26 -1.55 -0.64
C GLN A 198 22.11 -2.54 0.15
N THR A 199 21.59 -3.73 0.42
CA THR A 199 22.20 -4.77 1.26
C THR A 199 23.52 -5.31 0.67
N GLY A 200 23.71 -5.28 -0.64
CA GLY A 200 24.94 -5.70 -1.34
C GLY A 200 26.03 -4.62 -1.42
N LEU A 201 25.73 -3.38 -0.99
CA LEU A 201 26.65 -2.24 -1.20
C LEU A 201 28.00 -2.41 -0.49
N SER A 202 27.99 -2.93 0.73
CA SER A 202 29.23 -3.13 1.51
C SER A 202 30.17 -4.15 0.87
N GLU A 203 29.63 -5.20 0.26
CA GLU A 203 30.42 -6.19 -0.48
C GLU A 203 30.99 -5.59 -1.77
N PHE A 204 30.16 -4.88 -2.51
CA PHE A 204 30.57 -4.18 -3.72
C PHE A 204 31.73 -3.19 -3.46
N VAL A 205 31.61 -2.34 -2.44
CA VAL A 205 32.65 -1.35 -2.07
C VAL A 205 33.95 -2.04 -1.63
N ARG A 206 33.88 -3.15 -0.87
CA ARG A 206 35.09 -3.91 -0.52
C ARG A 206 35.81 -4.44 -1.76
N GLY A 207 35.06 -4.89 -2.77
CA GLY A 207 35.64 -5.33 -4.03
C GLY A 207 36.32 -4.21 -4.84
N LEU A 208 36.01 -2.92 -4.59
CA LEU A 208 36.69 -1.78 -5.22
C LEU A 208 37.99 -1.39 -4.52
N THR A 209 38.19 -1.80 -3.27
CA THR A 209 39.30 -1.39 -2.40
C THR A 209 40.29 -2.53 -2.14
N ALA A 210 40.01 -3.73 -2.65
CA ALA A 210 40.90 -4.89 -2.62
C ALA A 210 41.81 -4.92 -3.85
#